data_4d8a191fa2585400bedc8916c32760d0
#
_entry.id   4d8a191fa2585400bedc8916c32760d0
#
_cell.length_a   1.000
_cell.length_b   1.000
_cell.length_c   1.000
_cell.angle_alpha   90.00
_cell.angle_beta   90.00
_cell.angle_gamma   90.00
#
_symmetry.space_group_name_H-M   'P 1'
#
loop_
_entity.id
_entity.type
_entity.pdbx_description
1 polymer ?
#
loop_
_entity_poly.entity_id
_entity_poly.type
_entity_poly.pdbx_seq_one_letter_code
_entity_poly.pdbx_strand_id
1 'polypeptide(L)'
;AIAHAEEISTAKRGDAKVLSLDGRRLEGIKDNSVKLIVTSPPYLNAYDYHKYHRHRMQWIDGDVAFARDREIGKHDTFTRKGATPELYFADMELCFREWYRVLQKGGLCLVVIGDAIVSGQPVAVADTFITQMQKIGMHCERRWIRHLDINKKSFNQQSRIKKEHVILFRKN
;
A
#
# COMPACT_ATOMS: atom_id res chain seq x y z
N ALA A 1 21.93 16.13 -6.17
CA ALA A 1 20.74 15.91 -7.03
C ALA A 1 21.11 15.77 -8.52
N ILE A 2 22.07 16.56 -9.03
CA ILE A 2 22.48 16.52 -10.46
C ILE A 2 23.29 15.25 -10.78
N ALA A 3 24.20 14.82 -9.91
CA ALA A 3 25.01 13.61 -10.11
C ALA A 3 24.15 12.32 -10.20
N HIS A 4 23.08 12.21 -9.41
CA HIS A 4 22.15 11.07 -9.51
C HIS A 4 21.31 11.07 -10.79
N ALA A 5 21.05 12.23 -11.40
CA ALA A 5 20.33 12.30 -12.66
C ALA A 5 21.18 11.80 -13.84
N GLU A 6 22.49 12.02 -13.81
CA GLU A 6 23.42 11.50 -14.82
C GLU A 6 23.60 9.99 -14.75
N GLU A 7 23.70 9.42 -13.55
CA GLU A 7 23.72 7.94 -13.35
C GLU A 7 22.46 7.27 -13.89
N ILE A 8 21.28 7.86 -13.67
CA ILE A 8 20.01 7.34 -14.20
C ILE A 8 19.95 7.47 -15.73
N SER A 9 20.54 8.50 -16.30
CA SER A 9 20.58 8.74 -17.75
C SER A 9 21.42 7.70 -18.52
N THR A 10 22.43 7.11 -17.88
CA THR A 10 23.29 6.06 -18.47
C THR A 10 22.77 4.64 -18.23
N ALA A 11 21.77 4.46 -17.33
CA ALA A 11 21.17 3.17 -17.08
C ALA A 11 20.41 2.66 -18.32
N LYS A 12 20.58 1.38 -18.63
CA LYS A 12 19.84 0.71 -19.70
C LYS A 12 18.35 0.79 -19.42
N ARG A 13 17.60 1.52 -20.26
CA ARG A 13 16.14 1.65 -20.10
C ARG A 13 15.48 0.31 -20.36
N GLY A 14 14.69 -0.16 -19.40
CA GLY A 14 13.82 -1.31 -19.59
C GLY A 14 12.47 -0.90 -20.17
N ASP A 15 11.71 -1.87 -20.66
CA ASP A 15 10.34 -1.68 -21.10
C ASP A 15 9.44 -1.43 -19.88
N ALA A 16 8.53 -0.47 -19.98
CA ALA A 16 7.54 -0.17 -18.95
C ALA A 16 6.13 -0.50 -19.46
N LYS A 17 5.33 -1.13 -18.60
CA LYS A 17 3.93 -1.42 -18.88
C LYS A 17 3.06 -0.95 -17.73
N VAL A 18 2.02 -0.17 -18.05
CA VAL A 18 1.01 0.27 -17.09
C VAL A 18 -0.18 -0.68 -17.17
N LEU A 19 -0.61 -1.20 -16.01
CA LEU A 19 -1.77 -2.07 -15.88
C LEU A 19 -2.75 -1.45 -14.88
N SER A 20 -4.04 -1.43 -15.23
CA SER A 20 -5.12 -1.03 -14.32
C SER A 20 -5.79 -2.29 -13.79
N LEU A 21 -5.38 -2.73 -12.59
CA LEU A 21 -5.84 -3.98 -11.98
C LEU A 21 -6.30 -3.72 -10.53
N ASP A 22 -7.18 -4.58 -10.03
CA ASP A 22 -7.47 -4.65 -8.60
C ASP A 22 -6.31 -5.36 -7.89
N GLY A 23 -5.73 -4.73 -6.85
CA GLY A 23 -4.61 -5.29 -6.10
C GLY A 23 -4.91 -6.64 -5.43
N ARG A 24 -6.20 -6.94 -5.20
CA ARG A 24 -6.67 -8.23 -4.67
C ARG A 24 -6.69 -9.33 -5.71
N ARG A 25 -6.49 -8.99 -7.00
CA ARG A 25 -6.52 -9.91 -8.13
C ARG A 25 -5.67 -9.38 -9.28
N LEU A 26 -4.41 -9.77 -9.33
CA LEU A 26 -3.43 -9.33 -10.33
C LEU A 26 -3.54 -10.19 -11.60
N GLU A 27 -4.68 -10.06 -12.31
CA GLU A 27 -4.96 -10.82 -13.52
C GLU A 27 -3.91 -10.58 -14.62
N GLY A 28 -3.52 -11.64 -15.29
CA GLY A 28 -2.54 -11.57 -16.38
C GLY A 28 -1.08 -11.48 -15.93
N ILE A 29 -0.81 -11.33 -14.63
CA ILE A 29 0.55 -11.44 -14.10
C ILE A 29 0.79 -12.91 -13.71
N LYS A 30 1.79 -13.51 -14.33
CA LYS A 30 2.12 -14.93 -14.13
C LYS A 30 2.67 -15.19 -12.72
N ASP A 31 2.39 -16.39 -12.20
CA ASP A 31 2.98 -16.88 -10.96
C ASP A 31 4.51 -16.88 -11.04
N ASN A 32 5.18 -16.57 -9.93
CA ASN A 32 6.64 -16.61 -9.81
C ASN A 32 7.39 -15.83 -10.90
N SER A 33 6.84 -14.70 -11.39
CA SER A 33 7.42 -13.92 -12.47
C SER A 33 8.03 -12.59 -12.04
N VAL A 34 7.69 -12.10 -10.84
CA VAL A 34 8.10 -10.79 -10.34
C VAL A 34 9.28 -10.93 -9.38
N LYS A 35 10.35 -10.19 -9.59
CA LYS A 35 11.53 -10.19 -8.71
C LYS A 35 11.39 -9.28 -7.50
N LEU A 36 10.72 -8.14 -7.70
CA LEU A 36 10.59 -7.09 -6.68
C LEU A 36 9.21 -6.43 -6.78
N ILE A 37 8.56 -6.29 -5.64
CA ILE A 37 7.40 -5.43 -5.45
C ILE A 37 7.83 -4.26 -4.57
N VAL A 38 7.50 -3.03 -4.97
CA VAL A 38 7.66 -1.82 -4.16
C VAL A 38 6.31 -1.13 -4.12
N THR A 39 5.76 -0.93 -2.93
CA THR A 39 4.41 -0.39 -2.80
C THR A 39 4.20 0.39 -1.51
N SER A 40 3.30 1.37 -1.58
CA SER A 40 2.66 2.00 -0.44
C SER A 40 1.16 1.77 -0.60
N PRO A 41 0.62 0.70 0.02
CA PRO A 41 -0.80 0.37 -0.11
C PRO A 41 -1.67 1.46 0.53
N PRO A 42 -2.99 1.49 0.28
CA PRO A 42 -3.88 2.43 0.92
C PRO A 42 -3.77 2.38 2.44
N TYR A 43 -3.63 3.53 3.08
CA TYR A 43 -3.51 3.61 4.54
C TYR A 43 -4.89 3.50 5.20
N LEU A 44 -4.99 2.67 6.21
CA LEU A 44 -6.23 2.48 6.98
C LEU A 44 -6.73 3.81 7.54
N ASN A 45 -7.99 4.16 7.25
CA ASN A 45 -8.69 5.33 7.78
C ASN A 45 -7.99 6.69 7.53
N ALA A 46 -7.04 6.77 6.59
CA ALA A 46 -6.29 7.99 6.35
C ALA A 46 -7.00 8.93 5.37
N TYR A 47 -7.44 8.41 4.23
CA TYR A 47 -7.99 9.19 3.12
C TYR A 47 -9.16 8.47 2.44
N ASP A 48 -10.00 9.27 1.78
CA ASP A 48 -10.91 8.82 0.72
C ASP A 48 -10.21 9.14 -0.62
N TYR A 49 -9.40 8.20 -1.12
CA TYR A 49 -8.57 8.42 -2.32
C TYR A 49 -9.40 8.76 -3.56
N HIS A 50 -10.59 8.17 -3.72
CA HIS A 50 -11.53 8.50 -4.79
C HIS A 50 -11.94 9.98 -4.76
N LYS A 51 -12.09 10.61 -3.59
CA LYS A 51 -12.38 12.05 -3.47
C LYS A 51 -11.15 12.87 -3.80
N TYR A 52 -9.99 12.49 -3.26
CA TYR A 52 -8.73 13.20 -3.45
C TYR A 52 -8.28 13.21 -4.92
N HIS A 53 -8.49 12.10 -5.63
CA HIS A 53 -8.12 11.97 -7.03
C HIS A 53 -9.25 12.24 -8.02
N ARG A 54 -10.44 12.67 -7.56
CA ARG A 54 -11.63 12.87 -8.39
C ARG A 54 -11.37 13.62 -9.69
N HIS A 55 -10.72 14.77 -9.62
CA HIS A 55 -10.44 15.59 -10.80
C HIS A 55 -9.45 14.92 -11.76
N ARG A 56 -8.42 14.24 -11.21
CA ARG A 56 -7.46 13.49 -12.05
C ARG A 56 -8.14 12.32 -12.76
N MET A 57 -9.03 11.62 -12.07
CA MET A 57 -9.79 10.52 -12.67
C MET A 57 -10.71 11.02 -13.79
N GLN A 58 -11.34 12.19 -13.63
CA GLN A 58 -12.16 12.79 -14.68
C GLN A 58 -11.34 13.12 -15.93
N TRP A 59 -10.08 13.52 -15.79
CA TRP A 59 -9.21 13.84 -16.94
C TRP A 59 -8.79 12.62 -17.75
N ILE A 60 -8.85 11.42 -17.16
CA ILE A 60 -8.51 10.15 -17.83
C ILE A 60 -9.73 9.26 -18.05
N ASP A 61 -10.94 9.87 -18.07
CA ASP A 61 -12.22 9.17 -18.21
C ASP A 61 -12.40 8.01 -17.19
N GLY A 62 -11.81 8.15 -16.00
CA GLY A 62 -11.88 7.17 -14.94
C GLY A 62 -13.22 7.18 -14.22
N ASP A 63 -13.76 5.99 -13.92
CA ASP A 63 -14.99 5.84 -13.16
C ASP A 63 -14.76 6.04 -11.66
N VAL A 64 -15.13 7.23 -11.17
CA VAL A 64 -15.01 7.62 -9.75
C VAL A 64 -15.92 6.77 -8.85
N ALA A 65 -17.11 6.36 -9.34
CA ALA A 65 -18.04 5.54 -8.57
C ALA A 65 -17.49 4.13 -8.38
N PHE A 66 -16.99 3.54 -9.44
CA PHE A 66 -16.30 2.24 -9.41
C PHE A 66 -15.10 2.25 -8.44
N ALA A 67 -14.26 3.28 -8.50
CA ALA A 67 -13.13 3.41 -7.60
C ALA A 67 -13.57 3.54 -6.14
N ARG A 68 -14.59 4.39 -5.86
CA ARG A 68 -15.15 4.57 -4.52
C ARG A 68 -15.63 3.24 -3.91
N ASP A 69 -16.32 2.44 -4.70
CA ASP A 69 -16.95 1.22 -4.18
C ASP A 69 -15.93 0.10 -3.90
N ARG A 70 -14.78 0.15 -4.55
CA ARG A 70 -13.70 -0.85 -4.43
C ARG A 70 -12.50 -0.40 -3.62
N GLU A 71 -12.49 0.85 -3.17
CA GLU A 71 -11.38 1.43 -2.43
C GLU A 71 -11.17 0.72 -1.08
N ILE A 72 -9.95 0.24 -0.86
CA ILE A 72 -9.53 -0.40 0.39
C ILE A 72 -9.18 0.69 1.42
N GLY A 73 -9.62 0.51 2.65
CA GLY A 73 -9.20 1.35 3.79
C GLY A 73 -9.76 2.77 3.83
N LYS A 74 -10.78 3.10 3.00
CA LYS A 74 -11.32 4.46 2.90
C LYS A 74 -11.86 4.99 4.23
N HIS A 75 -11.56 6.25 4.51
CA HIS A 75 -11.91 6.94 5.75
C HIS A 75 -13.41 6.91 6.09
N ASP A 76 -14.28 7.11 5.10
CA ASP A 76 -15.73 7.12 5.26
C ASP A 76 -16.28 5.79 5.84
N THR A 77 -15.67 4.67 5.48
CA THR A 77 -16.07 3.33 5.97
C THR A 77 -15.82 3.18 7.48
N PHE A 78 -14.69 3.65 7.97
CA PHE A 78 -14.29 3.47 9.37
C PHE A 78 -14.78 4.58 10.28
N THR A 79 -14.97 5.79 9.76
CA THR A 79 -15.42 6.95 10.56
C THR A 79 -16.94 7.08 10.60
N ARG A 80 -17.63 6.95 9.46
CA ARG A 80 -19.07 7.15 9.39
C ARG A 80 -19.88 5.88 9.56
N LYS A 81 -19.39 4.76 9.00
CA LYS A 81 -20.11 3.48 9.01
C LYS A 81 -19.69 2.59 10.17
N GLY A 82 -18.70 3.00 10.98
CA GLY A 82 -18.26 2.28 12.16
C GLY A 82 -17.67 0.90 11.88
N ALA A 83 -17.12 0.69 10.68
CA ALA A 83 -16.46 -0.57 10.34
C ALA A 83 -15.22 -0.80 11.21
N THR A 84 -14.94 -2.07 11.49
CA THR A 84 -13.77 -2.45 12.28
C THR A 84 -12.54 -2.63 11.39
N PRO A 85 -11.31 -2.51 11.95
CA PRO A 85 -10.08 -2.66 11.20
C PRO A 85 -9.93 -4.00 10.47
N GLU A 86 -10.61 -5.05 10.93
CA GLU A 86 -10.58 -6.39 10.35
C GLU A 86 -11.02 -6.39 8.88
N LEU A 87 -11.98 -5.53 8.51
CA LEU A 87 -12.39 -5.38 7.12
C LEU A 87 -11.23 -4.96 6.21
N TYR A 88 -10.44 -4.01 6.66
CA TYR A 88 -9.24 -3.57 5.94
C TYR A 88 -8.20 -4.68 5.86
N PHE A 89 -7.96 -5.38 6.95
CA PHE A 89 -6.98 -6.46 7.00
C PHE A 89 -7.39 -7.66 6.14
N ALA A 90 -8.68 -7.94 6.01
CA ALA A 90 -9.18 -8.98 5.11
C ALA A 90 -8.92 -8.61 3.64
N ASP A 91 -9.20 -7.38 3.23
CA ASP A 91 -8.89 -6.89 1.88
C ASP A 91 -7.38 -6.93 1.60
N MET A 92 -6.56 -6.50 2.56
CA MET A 92 -5.10 -6.52 2.42
C MET A 92 -4.54 -7.93 2.36
N GLU A 93 -5.12 -8.89 3.06
CA GLU A 93 -4.70 -10.30 2.99
C GLU A 93 -4.88 -10.86 1.57
N LEU A 94 -5.96 -10.50 0.88
CA LEU A 94 -6.14 -10.87 -0.53
C LEU A 94 -5.02 -10.29 -1.41
N CYS A 95 -4.67 -9.02 -1.19
CA CYS A 95 -3.53 -8.41 -1.88
C CYS A 95 -2.21 -9.14 -1.58
N PHE A 96 -1.96 -9.51 -0.34
CA PHE A 96 -0.74 -10.22 0.07
C PHE A 96 -0.62 -11.60 -0.57
N ARG A 97 -1.74 -12.33 -0.70
CA ARG A 97 -1.79 -13.61 -1.41
C ARG A 97 -1.41 -13.46 -2.88
N GLU A 98 -1.90 -12.41 -3.54
CA GLU A 98 -1.54 -12.09 -4.91
C GLU A 98 -0.06 -11.68 -5.04
N TRP A 99 0.46 -10.85 -4.14
CA TRP A 99 1.88 -10.51 -4.12
C TRP A 99 2.75 -11.75 -3.92
N TYR A 100 2.37 -12.65 -3.00
CA TYR A 100 3.05 -13.92 -2.82
C TYR A 100 3.00 -14.78 -4.09
N ARG A 101 1.85 -14.89 -4.72
CA ARG A 101 1.67 -15.68 -5.95
C ARG A 101 2.61 -15.19 -7.06
N VAL A 102 2.61 -13.90 -7.35
CA VAL A 102 3.38 -13.34 -8.46
C VAL A 102 4.89 -13.24 -8.21
N LEU A 103 5.32 -13.07 -6.95
CA LEU A 103 6.73 -13.05 -6.59
C LEU A 103 7.40 -14.39 -6.88
N GLN A 104 8.58 -14.37 -7.48
CA GLN A 104 9.44 -15.56 -7.61
C GLN A 104 10.01 -15.96 -6.25
N LYS A 105 10.47 -17.22 -6.14
CA LYS A 105 11.20 -17.67 -4.96
C LYS A 105 12.43 -16.79 -4.72
N GLY A 106 12.65 -16.35 -3.49
CA GLY A 106 13.68 -15.36 -3.14
C GLY A 106 13.35 -13.92 -3.54
N GLY A 107 12.23 -13.66 -4.20
CA GLY A 107 11.78 -12.33 -4.57
C GLY A 107 11.46 -11.45 -3.36
N LEU A 108 11.59 -10.15 -3.54
CA LEU A 108 11.47 -9.15 -2.47
C LEU A 108 10.17 -8.35 -2.57
N CYS A 109 9.62 -7.98 -1.42
CA CYS A 109 8.50 -7.04 -1.34
C CYS A 109 8.84 -5.96 -0.32
N LEU A 110 8.93 -4.69 -0.78
CA LEU A 110 9.13 -3.52 0.05
C LEU A 110 7.79 -2.80 0.23
N VAL A 111 7.33 -2.69 1.48
CA VAL A 111 6.05 -2.07 1.83
C VAL A 111 6.29 -0.85 2.70
N VAL A 112 5.70 0.29 2.32
CA VAL A 112 5.66 1.49 3.16
C VAL A 112 4.25 1.67 3.68
N ILE A 113 4.07 1.68 5.01
CA ILE A 113 2.76 1.78 5.66
C ILE A 113 2.84 2.53 6.98
N GLY A 114 1.82 3.30 7.31
CA GLY A 114 1.66 3.94 8.61
C GLY A 114 0.71 3.17 9.52
N ASP A 115 0.90 3.32 10.85
CA ASP A 115 -0.11 2.92 11.81
C ASP A 115 -1.32 3.85 11.73
N ALA A 116 -2.47 3.40 12.24
CA ALA A 116 -3.72 4.13 12.13
C ALA A 116 -4.37 4.39 13.49
N ILE A 117 -5.36 5.29 13.49
CA ILE A 117 -6.28 5.48 14.60
C ILE A 117 -7.69 5.22 14.04
N VAL A 118 -8.42 4.30 14.64
CA VAL A 118 -9.82 3.98 14.28
C VAL A 118 -10.65 4.11 15.53
N SER A 119 -11.71 4.93 15.47
CA SER A 119 -12.61 5.21 16.62
C SER A 119 -11.84 5.60 17.90
N GLY A 120 -10.77 6.42 17.74
CA GLY A 120 -9.93 6.87 18.85
C GLY A 120 -8.92 5.83 19.37
N GLN A 121 -8.94 4.62 18.85
CA GLN A 121 -8.03 3.55 19.25
C GLN A 121 -6.86 3.40 18.27
N PRO A 122 -5.62 3.24 18.77
CA PRO A 122 -4.47 2.99 17.91
C PRO A 122 -4.53 1.58 17.32
N VAL A 123 -4.21 1.46 16.04
CA VAL A 123 -4.15 0.20 15.30
C VAL A 123 -2.73 0.02 14.78
N ALA A 124 -2.07 -1.03 15.22
CA ALA A 124 -0.70 -1.40 14.81
C ALA A 124 -0.73 -2.09 13.43
N VAL A 125 -0.92 -1.30 12.36
CA VAL A 125 -1.07 -1.81 11.00
C VAL A 125 0.17 -2.56 10.54
N ALA A 126 1.36 -2.02 10.82
CA ALA A 126 2.62 -2.64 10.43
C ALA A 126 2.83 -4.02 11.07
N ASP A 127 2.49 -4.20 12.34
CA ASP A 127 2.62 -5.48 13.04
C ASP A 127 1.64 -6.52 12.49
N THR A 128 0.41 -6.10 12.20
CA THR A 128 -0.59 -6.96 11.58
C THR A 128 -0.14 -7.40 10.18
N PHE A 129 0.42 -6.49 9.36
CA PHE A 129 0.95 -6.83 8.05
C PHE A 129 2.07 -7.86 8.13
N ILE A 130 3.02 -7.68 9.06
CA ILE A 130 4.10 -8.66 9.29
C ILE A 130 3.51 -10.03 9.61
N THR A 131 2.55 -10.08 10.54
CA THR A 131 1.91 -11.33 10.95
C THR A 131 1.17 -12.01 9.79
N GLN A 132 0.39 -11.26 9.00
CA GLN A 132 -0.34 -11.81 7.85
C GLN A 132 0.61 -12.29 6.76
N MET A 133 1.64 -11.50 6.43
CA MET A 133 2.63 -11.86 5.41
C MET A 133 3.42 -13.12 5.80
N GLN A 134 3.78 -13.26 7.08
CA GLN A 134 4.46 -14.45 7.59
C GLN A 134 3.57 -15.71 7.48
N LYS A 135 2.27 -15.60 7.76
CA LYS A 135 1.33 -16.73 7.64
C LYS A 135 1.21 -17.27 6.21
N ILE A 136 1.45 -16.44 5.20
CA ILE A 136 1.41 -16.87 3.80
C ILE A 136 2.79 -17.29 3.23
N GLY A 137 3.84 -17.31 4.06
CA GLY A 137 5.17 -17.78 3.67
C GLY A 137 6.18 -16.69 3.31
N MET A 138 5.88 -15.42 3.58
CA MET A 138 6.85 -14.32 3.45
C MET A 138 7.66 -14.19 4.74
N HIS A 139 8.98 -14.02 4.60
CA HIS A 139 9.86 -13.72 5.72
C HIS A 139 10.08 -12.22 5.84
N CYS A 140 9.86 -11.62 7.04
CA CYS A 140 10.21 -10.23 7.30
C CYS A 140 11.72 -10.12 7.55
N GLU A 141 12.49 -9.61 6.60
CA GLU A 141 13.93 -9.46 6.73
C GLU A 141 14.33 -8.24 7.56
N ARG A 142 13.62 -7.13 7.34
CA ARG A 142 13.96 -5.88 8.01
C ARG A 142 12.77 -4.94 8.09
N ARG A 143 12.71 -4.17 9.18
CA ARG A 143 11.78 -3.06 9.39
C ARG A 143 12.55 -1.82 9.79
N TRP A 144 12.31 -0.71 9.09
CA TRP A 144 12.77 0.62 9.46
C TRP A 144 11.57 1.45 9.89
N ILE A 145 11.78 2.35 10.84
CA ILE A 145 10.76 3.28 11.31
C ILE A 145 11.18 4.70 10.93
N ARG A 146 10.31 5.39 10.21
CA ARG A 146 10.46 6.81 9.89
C ARG A 146 9.50 7.61 10.77
N HIS A 147 10.03 8.50 11.60
CA HIS A 147 9.22 9.46 12.33
C HIS A 147 8.84 10.62 11.40
N LEU A 148 7.56 10.95 11.35
CA LEU A 148 7.06 12.06 10.56
C LEU A 148 7.05 13.32 11.39
N ASP A 149 7.53 14.44 10.79
CA ASP A 149 7.49 15.74 11.43
C ASP A 149 6.03 16.20 11.62
N ILE A 150 5.63 16.39 12.87
CA ILE A 150 4.25 16.73 13.26
C ILE A 150 3.87 18.14 12.82
N ASN A 151 4.83 18.99 12.49
CA ASN A 151 4.63 20.39 12.10
C ASN A 151 4.17 20.55 10.64
N LYS A 152 4.29 19.52 9.80
CA LYS A 152 3.74 19.56 8.44
C LYS A 152 2.23 19.39 8.51
N LYS A 153 1.50 20.42 8.08
CA LYS A 153 0.03 20.50 8.06
C LYS A 153 -0.58 19.27 7.37
N SER A 154 -1.10 18.33 8.13
CA SER A 154 -1.98 17.27 7.63
C SER A 154 -3.41 17.79 7.60
N PHE A 155 -4.15 17.48 6.54
CA PHE A 155 -5.56 17.86 6.40
C PHE A 155 -6.45 17.29 7.51
N ASN A 156 -6.07 16.18 8.16
CA ASN A 156 -6.80 15.60 9.27
C ASN A 156 -5.91 15.52 10.51
N GLN A 157 -6.12 16.45 11.44
CA GLN A 157 -5.34 16.55 12.68
C GLN A 157 -5.58 15.37 13.65
N GLN A 158 -6.72 14.70 13.57
CA GLN A 158 -7.08 13.61 14.48
C GLN A 158 -6.54 12.24 14.04
N SER A 159 -6.24 12.07 12.77
CA SER A 159 -5.67 10.83 12.19
C SER A 159 -4.18 10.94 11.87
N ARG A 160 -3.43 11.76 12.60
CA ARG A 160 -2.01 11.98 12.32
C ARG A 160 -1.22 10.69 12.48
N ILE A 161 -0.81 10.15 11.34
CA ILE A 161 0.21 9.11 11.27
C ILE A 161 1.51 9.73 11.77
N LYS A 162 1.99 9.26 12.92
CA LYS A 162 3.23 9.76 13.55
C LYS A 162 4.46 8.98 13.10
N LYS A 163 4.24 7.78 12.59
CA LYS A 163 5.29 6.86 12.18
C LYS A 163 4.90 6.18 10.89
N GLU A 164 5.86 6.05 10.00
CA GLU A 164 5.77 5.14 8.86
C GLU A 164 6.80 4.03 9.02
N HIS A 165 6.42 2.87 8.57
CA HIS A 165 7.25 1.67 8.58
C HIS A 165 7.61 1.31 7.15
N VAL A 166 8.89 1.12 6.90
CA VAL A 166 9.40 0.54 5.66
C VAL A 166 9.78 -0.90 5.99
N ILE A 167 9.07 -1.85 5.39
CA ILE A 167 9.19 -3.27 5.74
C ILE A 167 9.64 -4.03 4.51
N LEU A 168 10.73 -4.77 4.64
CA LEU A 168 11.26 -5.63 3.59
C LEU A 168 10.90 -7.08 3.90
N PHE A 169 10.19 -7.69 2.97
CA PHE A 169 9.85 -9.11 3.00
C PHE A 169 10.56 -9.86 1.88
N ARG A 170 10.82 -11.16 2.11
CA ARG A 170 11.32 -12.11 1.12
C ARG A 170 10.36 -13.30 1.02
N LYS A 171 10.08 -13.75 -0.20
CA LYS A 171 9.38 -15.02 -0.44
C LYS A 171 10.36 -16.18 -0.26
N ASN A 172 10.04 -17.12 0.60
CA ASN A 172 10.81 -18.36 0.83
C ASN A 172 10.70 -19.34 -0.33
#